data_72b452d0355ee91c15d8dc850582a54d
#
_entry.id   72b452d0355ee91c15d8dc850582a54d
#
_cell.length_a   1.000
_cell.length_b   1.000
_cell.length_c   1.000
_cell.angle_alpha   90.00
_cell.angle_beta   90.00
_cell.angle_gamma   90.00
#
_symmetry.space_group_name_H-M   'P 1'
#
loop_
_entity.id
_entity.type
_entity.pdbx_description
1 polymer ?
#
loop_
_entity_poly.entity_id
_entity_poly.type
_entity_poly.pdbx_seq_one_letter_code
_entity_poly.pdbx_strand_id
1 'polypeptide(L)'
;KTFVIYTLVSIVYYVVAYSLYAFIAGGKKGVVAMWKNIVSPTVVALATCSSAAAIPSNTEAAKRIGVSGDIAETTVPLGTSFHKDGSIIGSVFKIMFLVCLFGTSASIWQVMIVALIANLLVTAVPIGGGTISEMMILSMMGYPVAALPILTMVATIIDAPATVLNSVGDSVASMMVARVVDGKNWLNNSKEKKTKEKKK
;
A
#
# COMPACT_ATOMS: atom_id res chain seq x y z
N LYS A 1 -7.04 21.50 -3.78
CA LYS A 1 -7.76 21.00 -2.59
C LYS A 1 -7.66 19.46 -2.50
N THR A 2 -7.98 18.71 -3.55
CA THR A 2 -7.99 17.23 -3.60
C THR A 2 -6.65 16.62 -3.14
N PHE A 3 -5.53 17.12 -3.66
CA PHE A 3 -4.19 16.67 -3.25
C PHE A 3 -3.96 16.79 -1.74
N VAL A 4 -4.28 17.96 -1.16
CA VAL A 4 -4.06 18.19 0.28
C VAL A 4 -4.88 17.23 1.12
N ILE A 5 -6.17 17.06 0.77
CA ILE A 5 -7.07 16.14 1.49
C ILE A 5 -6.58 14.70 1.35
N TYR A 6 -6.21 14.27 0.14
CA TYR A 6 -5.68 12.95 -0.11
C TYR A 6 -4.41 12.68 0.72
N THR A 7 -3.46 13.63 0.71
CA THR A 7 -2.21 13.51 1.47
C THR A 7 -2.48 13.42 2.97
N LEU A 8 -3.37 14.23 3.51
CA LEU A 8 -3.76 14.17 4.92
C LEU A 8 -4.38 12.81 5.28
N VAL A 9 -5.32 12.33 4.47
CA VAL A 9 -5.93 11.00 4.67
C VAL A 9 -4.87 9.91 4.59
N SER A 10 -3.94 9.99 3.64
CA SER A 10 -2.83 9.05 3.51
C SER A 10 -1.91 9.05 4.73
N ILE A 11 -1.58 10.21 5.29
CA ILE A 11 -0.78 10.31 6.52
C ILE A 11 -1.52 9.69 7.70
N VAL A 12 -2.80 10.00 7.86
CA VAL A 12 -3.61 9.42 8.93
C VAL A 12 -3.68 7.90 8.80
N TYR A 13 -3.94 7.40 7.58
CA TYR A 13 -3.97 5.97 7.30
C TYR A 13 -2.60 5.32 7.60
N TYR A 14 -1.52 5.90 7.12
CA TYR A 14 -0.15 5.42 7.34
C TYR A 14 0.17 5.28 8.83
N VAL A 15 -0.16 6.31 9.62
CA VAL A 15 0.14 6.29 11.06
C VAL A 15 -0.81 5.34 11.82
N VAL A 16 -2.11 5.46 11.59
CA VAL A 16 -3.11 4.74 12.40
C VAL A 16 -3.24 3.29 11.96
N ALA A 17 -3.48 3.03 10.67
CA ALA A 17 -3.73 1.68 10.19
C ALA A 17 -2.49 0.80 10.31
N TYR A 18 -1.31 1.29 9.91
CA TYR A 18 -0.09 0.50 9.99
C TYR A 18 0.38 0.27 11.42
N SER A 19 0.18 1.25 12.32
CA SER A 19 0.42 1.01 13.75
C SER A 19 -0.53 -0.05 14.32
N LEU A 20 -1.80 -0.04 13.89
CA LEU A 20 -2.77 -1.04 14.30
C LEU A 20 -2.40 -2.44 13.78
N TYR A 21 -2.05 -2.57 12.51
CA TYR A 21 -1.62 -3.85 11.92
C TYR A 21 -0.34 -4.37 12.58
N ALA A 22 0.64 -3.50 12.80
CA ALA A 22 1.87 -3.86 13.52
C ALA A 22 1.59 -4.26 14.98
N PHE A 23 0.61 -3.62 15.63
CA PHE A 23 0.17 -3.98 16.97
C PHE A 23 -0.51 -5.35 16.97
N ILE A 24 -1.39 -5.62 16.03
CA ILE A 24 -2.02 -6.94 15.86
C ILE A 24 -0.93 -8.00 15.61
N ALA A 25 0.05 -7.72 14.77
CA ALA A 25 1.11 -8.65 14.41
C ALA A 25 2.09 -8.96 15.54
N GLY A 26 2.52 -7.96 16.32
CA GLY A 26 3.60 -8.12 17.30
C GLY A 26 3.45 -7.30 18.58
N GLY A 27 2.25 -6.78 18.89
CA GLY A 27 1.99 -5.95 20.06
C GLY A 27 2.82 -4.66 20.05
N LYS A 28 3.03 -4.08 21.22
CA LYS A 28 3.84 -2.84 21.37
C LYS A 28 5.26 -2.98 20.79
N LYS A 29 5.87 -4.16 20.91
CA LYS A 29 7.21 -4.42 20.35
C LYS A 29 7.18 -4.41 18.82
N GLY A 30 6.11 -4.91 18.19
CA GLY A 30 5.90 -4.88 16.74
C GLY A 30 5.79 -3.46 16.21
N VAL A 31 4.99 -2.60 16.86
CA VAL A 31 4.86 -1.17 16.49
C VAL A 31 6.21 -0.45 16.55
N VAL A 32 6.96 -0.61 17.64
CA VAL A 32 8.28 0.03 17.79
C VAL A 32 9.26 -0.49 16.75
N ALA A 33 9.28 -1.80 16.48
CA ALA A 33 10.16 -2.40 15.48
C ALA A 33 9.81 -1.89 14.07
N MET A 34 8.53 -1.80 13.73
CA MET A 34 8.05 -1.25 12.47
C MET A 34 8.54 0.20 12.28
N TRP A 35 8.18 1.11 13.19
CA TRP A 35 8.51 2.54 13.04
C TRP A 35 10.00 2.81 12.95
N LYS A 36 10.85 2.00 13.58
CA LYS A 36 12.31 2.12 13.47
C LYS A 36 12.87 1.76 12.09
N ASN A 37 12.16 0.96 11.31
CA ASN A 37 12.71 0.36 10.09
C ASN A 37 12.00 0.79 8.80
N ILE A 38 10.79 1.38 8.85
CA ILE A 38 10.04 1.75 7.64
C ILE A 38 10.45 3.10 7.03
N VAL A 39 11.33 3.86 7.65
CA VAL A 39 11.77 5.17 7.12
C VAL A 39 12.45 5.02 5.76
N SER A 40 13.36 4.06 5.62
CA SER A 40 14.08 3.82 4.37
C SER A 40 13.14 3.48 3.19
N PRO A 41 12.26 2.47 3.28
CA PRO A 41 11.32 2.20 2.19
C PRO A 41 10.34 3.34 1.93
N THR A 42 9.96 4.12 2.95
CA THR A 42 9.13 5.32 2.75
C THR A 42 9.81 6.35 1.86
N VAL A 43 11.10 6.65 2.13
CA VAL A 43 11.87 7.60 1.32
C VAL A 43 12.05 7.10 -0.11
N VAL A 44 12.35 5.81 -0.28
CA VAL A 44 12.48 5.21 -1.63
C VAL A 44 11.16 5.28 -2.39
N ALA A 45 10.04 4.93 -1.75
CA ALA A 45 8.72 4.99 -2.38
C ALA A 45 8.33 6.42 -2.78
N LEU A 46 8.57 7.41 -1.90
CA LEU A 46 8.32 8.82 -2.19
C LEU A 46 9.17 9.34 -3.36
N ALA A 47 10.46 8.99 -3.38
CA ALA A 47 11.40 9.50 -4.37
C ALA A 47 11.21 8.87 -5.75
N THR A 48 10.77 7.62 -5.82
CA THR A 48 10.67 6.88 -7.09
C THR A 48 9.26 6.78 -7.64
N CYS A 49 8.23 7.00 -6.83
CA CYS A 49 6.83 6.70 -7.18
C CYS A 49 6.67 5.28 -7.76
N SER A 50 7.51 4.33 -7.30
CA SER A 50 7.55 2.96 -7.80
C SER A 50 7.61 1.94 -6.68
N SER A 51 6.52 1.20 -6.51
CA SER A 51 6.48 0.09 -5.55
C SER A 51 7.50 -1.00 -5.89
N ALA A 52 7.76 -1.25 -7.18
CA ALA A 52 8.76 -2.20 -7.62
C ALA A 52 10.19 -1.77 -7.22
N ALA A 53 10.53 -0.49 -7.37
CA ALA A 53 11.82 0.05 -6.94
C ALA A 53 12.00 -0.02 -5.41
N ALA A 54 10.91 -0.02 -4.66
CA ALA A 54 10.93 -0.11 -3.20
C ALA A 54 11.04 -1.55 -2.67
N ILE A 55 10.89 -2.60 -3.49
CA ILE A 55 10.96 -4.01 -3.06
C ILE A 55 12.23 -4.31 -2.24
N PRO A 56 13.45 -3.97 -2.69
CA PRO A 56 14.66 -4.30 -1.93
C PRO A 56 14.68 -3.63 -0.54
N SER A 57 14.30 -2.35 -0.47
CA SER A 57 14.30 -1.61 0.80
C SER A 57 13.20 -2.08 1.74
N ASN A 58 12.04 -2.48 1.24
CA ASN A 58 10.94 -3.07 2.02
C ASN A 58 11.31 -4.46 2.53
N THR A 59 11.91 -5.31 1.69
CA THR A 59 12.36 -6.64 2.10
C THR A 59 13.39 -6.56 3.22
N GLU A 60 14.35 -5.65 3.08
CA GLU A 60 15.36 -5.43 4.13
C GLU A 60 14.73 -4.84 5.41
N ALA A 61 13.78 -3.92 5.29
CA ALA A 61 13.04 -3.38 6.44
C ALA A 61 12.26 -4.48 7.17
N ALA A 62 11.56 -5.35 6.44
CA ALA A 62 10.84 -6.49 7.02
C ALA A 62 11.79 -7.44 7.80
N LYS A 63 12.96 -7.76 7.24
CA LYS A 63 13.99 -8.56 7.91
C LYS A 63 14.54 -7.88 9.16
N ARG A 64 14.74 -6.56 9.12
CA ARG A 64 15.20 -5.77 10.28
C ARG A 64 14.15 -5.70 11.38
N ILE A 65 12.89 -5.61 11.02
CA ILE A 65 11.76 -5.69 11.96
C ILE A 65 11.80 -7.03 12.70
N GLY A 66 12.18 -8.10 12.02
CA GLY A 66 12.29 -9.44 12.60
C GLY A 66 11.49 -10.50 11.85
N VAL A 67 10.94 -10.18 10.69
CA VAL A 67 10.32 -11.17 9.79
C VAL A 67 11.42 -12.10 9.27
N SER A 68 11.14 -13.41 9.18
CA SER A 68 12.08 -14.38 8.60
C SER A 68 12.37 -14.05 7.13
N GLY A 69 13.59 -14.41 6.67
CA GLY A 69 14.01 -14.12 5.29
C GLY A 69 13.03 -14.68 4.27
N ASP A 70 12.64 -15.93 4.42
CA ASP A 70 11.73 -16.63 3.50
C ASP A 70 10.37 -15.93 3.40
N ILE A 71 9.82 -15.49 4.53
CA ILE A 71 8.55 -14.74 4.54
C ILE A 71 8.74 -13.37 3.89
N ALA A 72 9.78 -12.62 4.24
CA ALA A 72 10.00 -11.27 3.71
C ALA A 72 10.22 -11.30 2.19
N GLU A 73 11.06 -12.22 1.70
CA GLU A 73 11.40 -12.36 0.27
C GLU A 73 10.23 -12.87 -0.58
N THR A 74 9.24 -13.51 0.04
CA THR A 74 8.03 -13.96 -0.64
C THR A 74 6.93 -12.93 -0.56
N THR A 75 6.64 -12.42 0.66
CA THR A 75 5.45 -11.57 0.88
C THR A 75 5.61 -10.16 0.33
N VAL A 76 6.82 -9.57 0.39
CA VAL A 76 7.02 -8.20 -0.10
C VAL A 76 6.85 -8.10 -1.62
N PRO A 77 7.47 -8.94 -2.45
CA PRO A 77 7.23 -8.91 -3.90
C PRO A 77 5.78 -9.24 -4.28
N LEU A 78 5.14 -10.20 -3.60
CA LEU A 78 3.73 -10.50 -3.82
C LEU A 78 2.84 -9.31 -3.41
N GLY A 79 3.12 -8.69 -2.26
CA GLY A 79 2.42 -7.50 -1.78
C GLY A 79 2.47 -6.38 -2.80
N THR A 80 3.61 -6.12 -3.41
CA THR A 80 3.75 -5.10 -4.46
C THR A 80 2.72 -5.25 -5.60
N SER A 81 2.27 -6.46 -5.86
CA SER A 81 1.21 -6.73 -6.84
C SER A 81 -0.19 -6.59 -6.24
N PHE A 82 -0.43 -7.09 -5.03
CA PHE A 82 -1.77 -7.24 -4.46
C PHE A 82 -2.16 -6.17 -3.44
N HIS A 83 -1.20 -5.65 -2.69
CA HIS A 83 -1.44 -4.64 -1.67
C HIS A 83 -1.53 -3.25 -2.29
N LYS A 84 -2.74 -2.69 -2.38
CA LYS A 84 -3.05 -1.48 -3.13
C LYS A 84 -3.83 -0.45 -2.31
N ASP A 85 -3.55 -0.33 -1.02
CA ASP A 85 -4.28 0.55 -0.10
C ASP A 85 -4.32 2.00 -0.59
N GLY A 86 -3.17 2.56 -0.96
CA GLY A 86 -3.07 3.90 -1.49
C GLY A 86 -3.81 4.06 -2.82
N SER A 87 -3.70 3.09 -3.73
CA SER A 87 -4.38 3.12 -5.01
C SER A 87 -5.91 3.02 -4.86
N ILE A 88 -6.40 2.22 -3.92
CA ILE A 88 -7.85 2.09 -3.64
C ILE A 88 -8.38 3.40 -3.07
N ILE A 89 -7.71 3.99 -2.08
CA ILE A 89 -8.07 5.30 -1.55
C ILE A 89 -8.04 6.35 -2.67
N GLY A 90 -7.00 6.35 -3.51
CA GLY A 90 -6.88 7.23 -4.67
C GLY A 90 -8.02 7.06 -5.67
N SER A 91 -8.50 5.83 -5.89
CA SER A 91 -9.64 5.56 -6.76
C SER A 91 -10.94 6.11 -6.19
N VAL A 92 -11.15 6.03 -4.89
CA VAL A 92 -12.30 6.70 -4.24
C VAL A 92 -12.25 8.21 -4.50
N PHE A 93 -11.09 8.85 -4.33
CA PHE A 93 -10.93 10.27 -4.62
C PHE A 93 -11.17 10.61 -6.08
N LYS A 94 -10.68 9.80 -7.03
CA LYS A 94 -10.92 9.96 -8.47
C LYS A 94 -12.40 9.85 -8.82
N ILE A 95 -13.10 8.86 -8.26
CA ILE A 95 -14.55 8.68 -8.47
C ILE A 95 -15.32 9.87 -7.92
N MET A 96 -15.03 10.28 -6.67
CA MET A 96 -15.73 11.44 -6.08
C MET A 96 -15.44 12.74 -6.83
N PHE A 97 -14.24 12.89 -7.40
CA PHE A 97 -13.92 14.01 -8.29
C PHE A 97 -14.79 14.01 -9.54
N LEU A 98 -14.99 12.85 -10.18
CA LEU A 98 -15.89 12.71 -11.36
C LEU A 98 -17.35 13.01 -10.99
N VAL A 99 -17.82 12.48 -9.86
CA VAL A 99 -19.17 12.76 -9.34
C VAL A 99 -19.39 14.26 -9.20
N CYS A 100 -18.43 14.98 -8.62
CA CYS A 100 -18.51 16.44 -8.51
C CYS A 100 -18.41 17.15 -9.86
N LEU A 101 -17.53 16.68 -10.76
CA LEU A 101 -17.30 17.30 -12.07
C LEU A 101 -18.52 17.19 -12.97
N PHE A 102 -19.19 16.04 -12.99
CA PHE A 102 -20.36 15.77 -13.83
C PHE A 102 -21.69 16.08 -13.14
N GLY A 103 -21.67 16.54 -11.88
CA GLY A 103 -22.90 16.87 -11.13
C GLY A 103 -23.79 15.65 -10.88
N THR A 104 -23.23 14.45 -10.82
CA THR A 104 -23.94 13.19 -10.60
C THR A 104 -23.96 12.81 -9.12
N SER A 105 -24.62 11.70 -8.80
CA SER A 105 -24.59 11.10 -7.47
C SER A 105 -24.14 9.64 -7.57
N ALA A 106 -23.43 9.15 -6.57
CA ALA A 106 -23.06 7.76 -6.45
C ALA A 106 -23.26 7.27 -5.02
N SER A 107 -23.73 6.03 -4.85
CA SER A 107 -23.82 5.44 -3.52
C SER A 107 -22.42 5.07 -3.00
N ILE A 108 -22.24 5.08 -1.70
CA ILE A 108 -20.96 4.69 -1.08
C ILE A 108 -20.55 3.28 -1.48
N TRP A 109 -21.50 2.36 -1.60
CA TRP A 109 -21.25 0.98 -2.03
C TRP A 109 -20.76 0.90 -3.47
N GLN A 110 -21.36 1.68 -4.37
CA GLN A 110 -20.92 1.76 -5.76
C GLN A 110 -19.48 2.27 -5.84
N VAL A 111 -19.15 3.34 -5.14
CA VAL A 111 -17.79 3.91 -5.10
C VAL A 111 -16.79 2.89 -4.58
N MET A 112 -17.10 2.20 -3.48
CA MET A 112 -16.21 1.20 -2.88
C MET A 112 -16.00 -0.01 -3.79
N ILE A 113 -17.06 -0.54 -4.39
CA ILE A 113 -16.99 -1.70 -5.29
C ILE A 113 -16.18 -1.36 -6.54
N VAL A 114 -16.46 -0.20 -7.16
CA VAL A 114 -15.72 0.24 -8.35
C VAL A 114 -14.25 0.46 -8.04
N ALA A 115 -13.93 1.14 -6.93
CA ALA A 115 -12.55 1.36 -6.51
C ALA A 115 -11.80 0.03 -6.27
N LEU A 116 -12.45 -0.93 -5.64
CA LEU A 116 -11.86 -2.24 -5.37
C LEU A 116 -11.63 -3.02 -6.67
N ILE A 117 -12.65 -3.18 -7.51
CA ILE A 117 -12.56 -3.94 -8.75
C ILE A 117 -11.53 -3.33 -9.69
N ALA A 118 -11.53 -2.01 -9.89
CA ALA A 118 -10.60 -1.31 -10.77
C ALA A 118 -9.13 -1.50 -10.36
N ASN A 119 -8.84 -1.70 -9.07
CA ASN A 119 -7.48 -1.94 -8.60
C ASN A 119 -7.10 -3.42 -8.58
N LEU A 120 -8.02 -4.33 -8.25
CA LEU A 120 -7.73 -5.77 -8.21
C LEU A 120 -7.53 -6.35 -9.62
N LEU A 121 -8.35 -5.98 -10.59
CA LEU A 121 -8.25 -6.50 -11.96
C LEU A 121 -6.98 -6.01 -12.68
N VAL A 122 -6.47 -4.86 -12.30
CA VAL A 122 -5.26 -4.27 -12.90
C VAL A 122 -3.97 -4.83 -12.28
N THR A 123 -4.04 -5.55 -11.19
CA THR A 123 -2.89 -6.17 -10.51
C THR A 123 -2.06 -7.07 -11.43
N ALA A 124 -2.69 -7.73 -12.40
CA ALA A 124 -2.03 -8.65 -13.34
C ALA A 124 -1.40 -7.96 -14.57
N VAL A 125 -1.51 -6.64 -14.71
CA VAL A 125 -1.03 -5.92 -15.92
C VAL A 125 0.35 -5.31 -15.65
N PRO A 126 1.39 -5.74 -16.36
CA PRO A 126 2.77 -5.31 -16.08
C PRO A 126 3.07 -3.86 -16.47
N ILE A 127 2.33 -3.27 -17.42
CA ILE A 127 2.57 -1.91 -17.93
C ILE A 127 1.25 -1.16 -18.08
N GLY A 128 1.24 0.12 -17.70
CA GLY A 128 0.08 0.99 -17.88
C GLY A 128 -1.10 0.72 -16.94
N GLY A 129 -0.88 0.01 -15.85
CA GLY A 129 -1.92 -0.37 -14.90
C GLY A 129 -2.76 0.80 -14.37
N GLY A 130 -2.16 1.97 -14.17
CA GLY A 130 -2.87 3.17 -13.75
C GLY A 130 -3.95 3.59 -14.75
N THR A 131 -3.59 3.71 -16.02
CA THR A 131 -4.51 4.10 -17.10
C THR A 131 -5.65 3.10 -17.29
N ILE A 132 -5.36 1.79 -17.18
CA ILE A 132 -6.39 0.75 -17.28
C ILE A 132 -7.36 0.85 -16.11
N SER A 133 -6.87 1.05 -14.89
CA SER A 133 -7.73 1.28 -13.72
C SER A 133 -8.64 2.50 -13.91
N GLU A 134 -8.11 3.59 -14.47
CA GLU A 134 -8.87 4.81 -14.76
C GLU A 134 -9.95 4.59 -15.83
N MET A 135 -9.62 3.87 -16.91
CA MET A 135 -10.59 3.48 -17.94
C MET A 135 -11.70 2.61 -17.36
N MET A 136 -11.36 1.67 -16.47
CA MET A 136 -12.35 0.86 -15.77
C MET A 136 -13.27 1.69 -14.88
N ILE A 137 -12.71 2.64 -14.13
CA ILE A 137 -13.51 3.58 -13.31
C ILE A 137 -14.51 4.33 -14.20
N LEU A 138 -14.04 4.91 -15.32
CA LEU A 138 -14.91 5.62 -16.25
C LEU A 138 -16.03 4.73 -16.80
N SER A 139 -15.67 3.52 -17.25
CA SER A 139 -16.64 2.57 -17.82
C SER A 139 -17.67 2.12 -16.78
N MET A 140 -17.24 1.72 -15.59
CA MET A 140 -18.13 1.22 -14.54
C MET A 140 -19.03 2.30 -13.93
N MET A 141 -18.55 3.55 -13.94
CA MET A 141 -19.33 4.72 -13.49
C MET A 141 -20.18 5.35 -14.58
N GLY A 142 -20.05 4.89 -15.83
CA GLY A 142 -20.81 5.44 -16.98
C GLY A 142 -20.34 6.81 -17.45
N TYR A 143 -19.08 7.19 -17.19
CA TYR A 143 -18.52 8.46 -17.63
C TYR A 143 -17.83 8.36 -18.99
N PRO A 144 -17.78 9.46 -19.75
CA PRO A 144 -17.16 9.47 -21.07
C PRO A 144 -15.63 9.27 -20.97
N VAL A 145 -15.06 8.50 -21.90
CA VAL A 145 -13.61 8.26 -21.99
C VAL A 145 -12.82 9.58 -22.17
N ALA A 146 -13.45 10.62 -22.71
CA ALA A 146 -12.87 11.97 -22.80
C ALA A 146 -12.44 12.56 -21.44
N ALA A 147 -12.93 12.04 -20.32
CA ALA A 147 -12.50 12.42 -18.98
C ALA A 147 -11.18 11.75 -18.53
N LEU A 148 -10.65 10.79 -19.30
CA LEU A 148 -9.43 10.08 -18.94
C LEU A 148 -8.22 11.00 -18.67
N PRO A 149 -7.90 12.01 -19.48
CA PRO A 149 -6.78 12.91 -19.21
C PRO A 149 -6.87 13.61 -17.85
N ILE A 150 -8.09 13.96 -17.43
CA ILE A 150 -8.32 14.61 -16.14
C ILE A 150 -8.04 13.63 -15.00
N LEU A 151 -8.48 12.36 -15.11
CA LEU A 151 -8.19 11.34 -14.11
C LEU A 151 -6.70 11.04 -14.02
N THR A 152 -6.01 10.92 -15.15
CA THR A 152 -4.57 10.70 -15.19
C THR A 152 -3.80 11.85 -14.54
N MET A 153 -4.24 13.09 -14.75
CA MET A 153 -3.67 14.24 -14.05
C MET A 153 -3.85 14.13 -12.53
N VAL A 154 -5.04 13.78 -12.06
CA VAL A 154 -5.30 13.58 -10.61
C VAL A 154 -4.44 12.43 -10.08
N ALA A 155 -4.34 11.32 -10.81
CA ALA A 155 -3.53 10.17 -10.43
C ALA A 155 -2.05 10.55 -10.26
N THR A 156 -1.48 11.27 -11.22
CA THR A 156 -0.08 11.73 -11.16
C THR A 156 0.20 12.60 -9.94
N ILE A 157 -0.75 13.48 -9.59
CA ILE A 157 -0.59 14.38 -8.42
C ILE A 157 -0.58 13.59 -7.10
N ILE A 158 -1.36 12.51 -6.98
CA ILE A 158 -1.48 11.72 -5.75
C ILE A 158 -0.55 10.50 -5.72
N ASP A 159 0.25 10.28 -6.75
CA ASP A 159 1.03 9.05 -6.96
C ASP A 159 2.05 8.81 -5.84
N ALA A 160 2.81 9.83 -5.45
CA ALA A 160 3.83 9.69 -4.42
C ALA A 160 3.27 9.20 -3.07
N PRO A 161 2.26 9.85 -2.46
CA PRO A 161 1.66 9.34 -1.22
C PRO A 161 0.93 8.00 -1.41
N ALA A 162 0.32 7.74 -2.58
CA ALA A 162 -0.28 6.44 -2.88
C ALA A 162 0.76 5.32 -2.91
N THR A 163 1.91 5.56 -3.55
CA THR A 163 3.01 4.59 -3.63
C THR A 163 3.61 4.31 -2.25
N VAL A 164 3.70 5.30 -1.37
CA VAL A 164 4.14 5.06 0.01
C VAL A 164 3.22 4.08 0.72
N LEU A 165 1.90 4.27 0.64
CA LEU A 165 0.95 3.36 1.25
C LEU A 165 1.05 1.95 0.62
N ASN A 166 1.06 1.85 -0.69
CA ASN A 166 1.17 0.56 -1.35
C ASN A 166 2.44 -0.19 -0.93
N SER A 167 3.60 0.48 -1.01
CA SER A 167 4.91 -0.15 -0.77
C SER A 167 5.18 -0.47 0.70
N VAL A 168 4.99 0.50 1.61
CA VAL A 168 5.33 0.29 3.03
C VAL A 168 4.38 -0.69 3.67
N GLY A 169 3.13 -0.72 3.19
CA GLY A 169 2.15 -1.72 3.60
C GLY A 169 2.62 -3.17 3.36
N ASP A 170 3.45 -3.42 2.36
CA ASP A 170 4.04 -4.75 2.12
C ASP A 170 4.88 -5.24 3.30
N SER A 171 5.69 -4.34 3.88
CA SER A 171 6.47 -4.66 5.08
C SER A 171 5.58 -4.96 6.29
N VAL A 172 4.47 -4.21 6.42
CA VAL A 172 3.51 -4.42 7.51
C VAL A 172 2.70 -5.70 7.31
N ALA A 173 2.29 -5.98 6.06
CA ALA A 173 1.62 -7.24 5.70
C ALA A 173 2.53 -8.45 5.99
N SER A 174 3.85 -8.35 5.71
CA SER A 174 4.80 -9.42 6.03
C SER A 174 4.87 -9.73 7.53
N MET A 175 4.68 -8.73 8.41
CA MET A 175 4.58 -8.94 9.86
C MET A 175 3.32 -9.73 10.23
N MET A 176 2.19 -9.47 9.55
CA MET A 176 0.95 -10.23 9.76
C MET A 176 1.12 -11.69 9.34
N VAL A 177 1.76 -11.92 8.18
CA VAL A 177 2.08 -13.28 7.71
C VAL A 177 3.02 -13.98 8.68
N ALA A 178 4.08 -13.32 9.16
CA ALA A 178 4.99 -13.89 10.15
C ALA A 178 4.27 -14.29 11.45
N ARG A 179 3.29 -13.51 11.89
CA ARG A 179 2.46 -13.87 13.05
C ARG A 179 1.66 -15.16 12.82
N VAL A 180 1.16 -15.37 11.61
CA VAL A 180 0.37 -16.57 11.27
C VAL A 180 1.27 -17.79 11.09
N VAL A 181 2.38 -17.65 10.37
CA VAL A 181 3.29 -18.74 10.00
C VAL A 181 4.22 -19.12 11.13
N ASP A 182 4.92 -18.14 11.71
CA ASP A 182 5.91 -18.35 12.78
C ASP A 182 5.30 -18.29 14.19
N GLY A 183 3.99 -18.00 14.28
CA GLY A 183 3.24 -17.94 15.53
C GLY A 183 3.39 -16.63 16.31
N LYS A 184 2.73 -16.55 17.45
CA LYS A 184 2.64 -15.32 18.28
C LYS A 184 4.00 -14.77 18.75
N ASN A 185 5.02 -15.62 18.86
CA ASN A 185 6.34 -15.27 19.40
C ASN A 185 7.39 -15.02 18.32
N TRP A 186 7.02 -14.85 17.06
CA TRP A 186 7.91 -14.69 15.91
C TRP A 186 9.00 -13.62 16.13
N LEU A 187 8.67 -12.48 16.75
CA LEU A 187 9.63 -11.41 17.06
C LEU A 187 10.71 -11.81 18.07
N ASN A 188 10.42 -12.70 19.03
CA ASN A 188 11.38 -13.18 20.01
C ASN A 188 12.27 -14.26 19.40
N ASN A 189 11.69 -15.20 18.64
CA ASN A 189 12.42 -16.28 17.96
C ASN A 189 13.44 -15.73 16.96
N SER A 190 13.12 -14.67 16.25
CA SER A 190 14.01 -13.98 15.32
C SER A 190 15.24 -13.36 16.02
N LYS A 191 15.07 -12.80 17.23
CA LYS A 191 16.18 -12.24 18.00
C LYS A 191 17.14 -13.31 18.52
N GLU A 192 16.62 -14.46 18.93
CA GLU A 192 17.44 -15.57 19.39
C GLU A 192 18.27 -16.18 18.25
N LYS A 193 17.70 -16.32 17.05
CA LYS A 193 18.43 -16.77 15.84
C LYS A 193 19.57 -15.81 15.50
N LYS A 194 19.33 -14.51 15.43
CA LYS A 194 20.37 -13.49 15.16
C LYS A 194 21.47 -13.46 16.22
N THR A 195 21.16 -13.74 17.47
CA THR A 195 22.15 -13.80 18.57
C THR A 195 23.03 -15.03 18.46
N LYS A 196 22.48 -16.17 18.03
CA LYS A 196 23.24 -17.42 17.81
C LYS A 196 24.15 -17.32 16.58
N GLU A 197 23.72 -16.66 15.50
CA GLU A 197 24.55 -16.47 14.31
C GLU A 197 25.74 -15.53 14.54
N LYS A 198 25.57 -14.50 15.38
CA LYS A 198 26.68 -13.58 15.75
C LYS A 198 27.72 -14.20 16.71
N LYS A 199 27.45 -15.36 17.30
CA LYS A 199 28.36 -16.06 18.22
C LYS A 199 29.12 -17.21 17.55
N LYS A 200 28.83 -17.48 16.28
CA LYS A 200 29.60 -18.39 15.42
C LYS A 200 30.53 -17.57 14.50
#